data_7c397b577493c4e57a33b41be38286ac
#
_entry.id   7c397b577493c4e57a33b41be38286ac
#
_cell.length_a   1.000
_cell.length_b   1.000
_cell.length_c   1.000
_cell.angle_alpha   90.00
_cell.angle_beta   90.00
_cell.angle_gamma   90.00
#
_symmetry.space_group_name_H-M   'P 1'
#
loop_
_entity.id
_entity.type
_entity.pdbx_description
1 polymer ?
#
loop_
_entity_poly.entity_id
_entity_poly.type
_entity_poly.pdbx_seq_one_letter_code
_entity_poly.pdbx_strand_id
1 'polypeptide(L)' 'MIDERQVTVWFSVPEIKPEQKEAFEKVMVKAREFAEAVNQHMPDGEDKAQVLQALRQNVLTVELAIRYRWQPLIRMAAVQ' A
#
# COMPACT_ATOMS: atom_id res chain seq x y z
N MET A 1 27.86 -5.40 -12.99
CA MET A 1 27.49 -4.39 -13.97
C MET A 1 26.02 -4.54 -14.36
N ILE A 2 25.27 -3.46 -14.36
CA ILE A 2 23.86 -3.49 -14.72
C ILE A 2 23.71 -3.47 -16.24
N ASP A 3 22.98 -4.42 -16.81
CA ASP A 3 22.72 -4.46 -18.24
C ASP A 3 21.33 -3.89 -18.56
N GLU A 4 21.01 -3.75 -19.85
CA GLU A 4 19.75 -3.19 -20.29
C GLU A 4 18.54 -3.99 -19.78
N ARG A 5 18.67 -5.31 -19.70
CA ARG A 5 17.58 -6.17 -19.23
C ARG A 5 17.25 -5.86 -17.78
N GLN A 6 18.27 -5.70 -16.94
CA GLN A 6 18.07 -5.38 -15.53
C GLN A 6 17.43 -4.00 -15.38
N VAL A 7 17.89 -3.02 -16.16
CA VAL A 7 17.29 -1.69 -16.13
C VAL A 7 15.82 -1.75 -16.52
N THR A 8 15.50 -2.47 -17.56
CA THR A 8 14.11 -2.62 -18.00
C THR A 8 13.25 -3.25 -16.91
N VAL A 9 13.73 -4.32 -16.27
CA VAL A 9 12.99 -4.99 -15.20
C VAL A 9 12.80 -4.06 -14.01
N TRP A 10 13.85 -3.35 -13.61
CA TRP A 10 13.78 -2.51 -12.41
C TRP A 10 12.87 -1.30 -12.56
N PHE A 11 12.78 -0.76 -13.77
CA PHE A 11 12.03 0.47 -14.01
C PHE A 11 10.74 0.25 -14.79
N SER A 12 10.39 -0.99 -15.05
CA SER A 12 9.10 -1.30 -15.66
C SER A 12 8.01 -1.30 -14.62
N VAL A 13 6.87 -0.71 -14.96
CA VAL A 13 5.69 -0.78 -14.11
C VAL A 13 4.92 -2.02 -14.52
N PRO A 14 4.71 -2.98 -13.62
CA PRO A 14 3.95 -4.17 -13.98
C PRO A 14 2.50 -3.81 -14.30
N GLU A 15 1.91 -4.54 -15.22
CA GLU A 15 0.50 -4.38 -15.54
C GLU A 15 -0.33 -4.75 -14.33
N ILE A 16 -1.24 -3.86 -13.94
CA ILE A 16 -2.10 -4.06 -12.78
C ILE A 16 -3.40 -4.71 -13.26
N LYS A 17 -3.69 -5.87 -12.70
CA LYS A 17 -4.94 -6.58 -12.98
C LYS A 17 -6.10 -5.91 -12.25
N PRO A 18 -7.35 -6.06 -12.75
CA PRO A 18 -8.50 -5.48 -12.05
C PRO A 18 -8.63 -5.91 -10.60
N GLU A 19 -8.26 -7.14 -10.27
CA GLU A 19 -8.29 -7.66 -8.91
C GLU A 19 -7.34 -6.91 -7.98
N GLN A 20 -6.16 -6.57 -8.49
CA GLN A 20 -5.17 -5.82 -7.74
C GLN A 20 -5.65 -4.40 -7.51
N LYS A 21 -6.25 -3.79 -8.52
CA LYS A 21 -6.78 -2.44 -8.40
C LYS A 21 -7.90 -2.40 -7.35
N GLU A 22 -8.80 -3.37 -7.40
CA GLU A 22 -9.88 -3.47 -6.42
C GLU A 22 -9.35 -3.64 -5.00
N ALA A 23 -8.35 -4.52 -4.82
CA ALA A 23 -7.75 -4.73 -3.52
C ALA A 23 -7.11 -3.44 -2.98
N PHE A 24 -6.39 -2.72 -3.83
CA PHE A 24 -5.77 -1.48 -3.43
C PHE A 24 -6.81 -0.42 -3.06
N GLU A 25 -7.87 -0.30 -3.84
CA GLU A 25 -8.95 0.65 -3.57
C GLU A 25 -9.61 0.37 -2.22
N LYS A 26 -9.82 -0.89 -1.88
CA LYS A 26 -10.39 -1.26 -0.58
C LYS A 26 -9.49 -0.85 0.58
N VAL A 27 -8.20 -1.08 0.43
CA VAL A 27 -7.22 -0.65 1.44
C VAL A 27 -7.22 0.86 1.57
N MET A 28 -7.25 1.58 0.43
CA MET A 28 -7.24 3.03 0.43
C MET A 28 -8.47 3.62 1.11
N VAL A 29 -9.64 3.03 0.92
CA VAL A 29 -10.85 3.49 1.59
C VAL A 29 -10.68 3.41 3.10
N LYS A 30 -10.18 2.30 3.60
CA LYS A 30 -9.97 2.11 5.04
C LYS A 30 -8.86 3.00 5.58
N ALA A 31 -7.79 3.19 4.81
CA ALA A 31 -6.72 4.10 5.19
C ALA A 31 -7.22 5.52 5.30
N ARG A 32 -8.06 5.95 4.36
CA ARG A 32 -8.64 7.30 4.40
C ARG A 32 -9.55 7.47 5.61
N GLU A 33 -10.39 6.49 5.89
CA GLU A 33 -11.27 6.52 7.07
C GLU A 33 -10.46 6.65 8.36
N PHE A 34 -9.37 5.90 8.45
CA PHE A 34 -8.47 5.98 9.59
C PHE A 34 -7.82 7.36 9.70
N ALA A 35 -7.32 7.88 8.58
CA ALA A 35 -6.68 9.19 8.56
C ALA A 35 -7.67 10.29 8.96
N GLU A 36 -8.89 10.22 8.49
CA GLU A 36 -9.93 11.18 8.85
C GLU A 36 -10.25 11.11 10.36
N ALA A 37 -10.37 9.91 10.90
CA ALA A 37 -10.61 9.73 12.33
C ALA A 37 -9.45 10.30 13.17
N VAL A 38 -8.22 10.05 12.75
CA VAL A 38 -7.04 10.61 13.42
C VAL A 38 -7.09 12.13 13.37
N ASN A 39 -7.39 12.69 12.20
CA ASN A 39 -7.43 14.12 12.04
C ASN A 39 -8.51 14.77 12.89
N GLN A 40 -9.65 14.12 13.05
CA GLN A 40 -10.78 14.66 13.79
C GLN A 40 -10.66 14.49 15.30
N HIS A 41 -10.05 13.39 15.75
CA HIS A 41 -10.13 12.99 17.15
C HIS A 41 -8.82 13.07 17.92
N MET A 42 -7.67 13.14 17.23
CA MET A 42 -6.40 13.32 17.91
C MET A 42 -6.09 14.81 18.08
N PRO A 43 -5.52 15.20 19.22
CA PRO A 43 -5.04 16.57 19.38
C PRO A 43 -3.93 16.90 18.37
N ASP A 44 -3.85 18.14 17.92
CA ASP A 44 -2.77 18.58 17.06
C ASP A 44 -1.44 18.46 17.79
N GLY A 45 -0.40 18.09 17.04
CA GLY A 45 0.93 17.95 17.59
C GLY A 45 1.74 16.92 16.84
N GLU A 46 2.93 16.62 17.38
CA GLU A 46 3.87 15.71 16.77
C GLU A 46 3.32 14.28 16.66
N ASP A 47 2.59 13.84 17.68
CA ASP A 47 2.03 12.50 17.69
C ASP A 47 1.08 12.28 16.52
N LYS A 48 0.20 13.24 16.29
CA LYS A 48 -0.74 13.20 15.17
C LYS A 48 -0.01 13.17 13.84
N ALA A 49 0.99 14.03 13.68
CA ALA A 49 1.79 14.07 12.48
C ALA A 49 2.51 12.75 12.25
N GLN A 50 3.07 12.15 13.29
CA GLN A 50 3.76 10.87 13.18
C GLN A 50 2.81 9.75 12.74
N VAL A 51 1.62 9.71 13.32
CA VAL A 51 0.63 8.69 12.94
C VAL A 51 0.25 8.82 11.48
N LEU A 52 -0.01 10.03 11.02
CA LEU A 52 -0.41 10.25 9.62
C LEU A 52 0.74 9.93 8.65
N GLN A 53 1.97 10.27 9.01
CA GLN A 53 3.13 9.93 8.19
C GLN A 53 3.37 8.42 8.15
N ALA A 54 3.22 7.74 9.28
CA ALA A 54 3.36 6.30 9.33
C ALA A 54 2.29 5.60 8.48
N LEU A 55 1.06 6.11 8.53
CA LEU A 55 -0.02 5.57 7.71
C LEU A 55 0.30 5.75 6.22
N ARG A 56 0.80 6.92 5.84
CA ARG A 56 1.20 7.17 4.45
C ARG A 56 2.27 6.18 3.99
N GLN A 57 3.27 5.94 4.83
CA GLN A 57 4.31 4.97 4.51
C GLN A 57 3.75 3.57 4.37
N ASN A 58 2.83 3.20 5.25
CA ASN A 58 2.19 1.89 5.19
C ASN A 58 1.37 1.73 3.91
N VAL A 59 0.68 2.77 3.48
CA VAL A 59 -0.09 2.73 2.22
C VAL A 59 0.84 2.55 1.04
N LEU A 60 1.97 3.24 1.02
CA LEU A 60 2.96 3.06 -0.05
C LEU A 60 3.51 1.64 -0.08
N THR A 61 3.75 1.06 1.09
CA THR A 61 4.20 -0.33 1.18
C THR A 61 3.13 -1.29 0.66
N VAL A 62 1.87 -1.05 1.00
CA VAL A 62 0.76 -1.85 0.49
C VAL A 62 0.68 -1.75 -1.03
N GLU A 63 0.81 -0.54 -1.58
CA GLU A 63 0.80 -0.34 -3.02
C GLU A 63 1.89 -1.16 -3.71
N LEU A 64 3.11 -1.09 -3.19
CA LEU A 64 4.23 -1.84 -3.76
C LEU A 64 3.99 -3.35 -3.66
N ALA A 65 3.49 -3.81 -2.53
CA ALA A 65 3.20 -5.22 -2.34
C ALA A 65 2.14 -5.72 -3.33
N ILE A 66 1.10 -4.94 -3.51
CA ILE A 66 0.03 -5.31 -4.46
C ILE A 66 0.55 -5.31 -5.89
N ARG A 67 1.38 -4.35 -6.27
CA ARG A 67 1.93 -4.28 -7.63
C ARG A 67 2.92 -5.40 -7.92
N TYR A 68 3.81 -5.69 -6.97
CA TYR A 68 4.98 -6.52 -7.25
C TYR A 68 4.94 -7.89 -6.59
N ARG A 69 4.12 -8.09 -5.57
CA ARG A 69 4.06 -9.33 -4.81
C ARG A 69 2.63 -9.85 -4.67
N TRP A 70 1.83 -9.62 -5.70
CA TRP A 70 0.43 -9.99 -5.64
C TRP A 70 0.23 -11.47 -5.36
N GLN A 71 -0.60 -11.75 -4.35
CA GLN A 71 -1.02 -13.10 -4.01
C GLN A 71 -2.50 -13.08 -3.65
N PRO A 72 -3.27 -14.07 -4.11
CA PRO A 72 -4.69 -14.12 -3.78
C PRO A 72 -4.93 -14.21 -2.27
N LEU A 73 -5.99 -13.56 -1.81
CA LEU A 73 -6.35 -13.55 -0.40
C LEU A 73 -6.65 -14.93 0.17
N ILE A 74 -7.07 -15.84 -0.67
CA ILE A 74 -7.38 -17.21 -0.23
C ILE A 74 -6.19 -17.86 0.46
N ARG A 75 -4.99 -17.46 0.15
CA ARG A 75 -3.80 -17.99 0.80
C ARG A 75 -3.71 -17.60 2.26
N MET A 76 -4.23 -16.44 2.60
CA MET A 76 -4.22 -15.98 3.98
C MET A 76 -5.14 -16.85 4.84
N ALA A 77 -6.28 -17.23 4.30
CA ALA A 77 -7.18 -18.12 4.99
C ALA A 77 -6.55 -19.50 5.24
N ALA A 78 -5.74 -19.97 4.31
CA ALA A 78 -5.08 -21.26 4.44
C ALA A 78 -3.97 -21.27 5.49
N VAL A 79 -3.42 -20.11 5.81
CA VAL A 79 -2.33 -20.01 6.79
C VAL A 79 -2.84 -20.15 8.22
N GLN A 80 -4.06 -19.85 8.45
CA GLN A 80 -4.65 -19.97 9.77
C GLN A 80 -4.99 -21.40 10.09
#